data_271458445c488fd181a7827b251b92e6
#
_entry.id   271458445c488fd181a7827b251b92e6
#
_cell.length_a   1.000
_cell.length_b   1.000
_cell.length_c   1.000
_cell.angle_alpha   90.00
_cell.angle_beta   90.00
_cell.angle_gamma   90.00
#
_symmetry.space_group_name_H-M   'P 1'
#
loop_
_entity.id
_entity.type
_entity.pdbx_description
1 polymer ?
#
loop_
_entity_poly.entity_id
_entity_poly.type
_entity_poly.pdbx_seq_one_letter_code
_entity_poly.pdbx_strand_id
1 'polypeptide(L)'
;MVSLRFAVAISFLVMSLSLSVFPYVLAADYEYSYWVLDHPDGSDRYELNVSVSSSLYDYYVGKDHALRSELDLGKFVTPYAVEPIADSLWTLYEDDEDFANGVLMIVHQIPYEASAPQKYPVETIAANEGDCDLFSFVAASVMVAGGLDVVLLFYDSEDHMNIGVNLSHAPEDAGTAVSYFTYNGERYYMAETTGGAWETGWRVGECPEPFEGVSAQIITLEDAEQVSPGQVSASFGSLTGSSSITLSVSSSFLIEGSSTVLSGVVAPASVDGIVTICLRSDNSSWVILETMSCGLNGRYSYEWKPESAKVYYVRASWSGDSSHAGADSNVSSVRVMSSSLVLLGAMMIVLAAVAVVVYAVSRRVGKANEY
;
A
#
# COMPACT_ATOMS: atom_id res chain seq x y z
N MET A 1 14.01 72.53 -11.43
CA MET A 1 14.81 71.62 -10.56
C MET A 1 13.83 70.81 -9.71
N VAL A 2 13.49 69.64 -10.15
CA VAL A 2 12.73 68.66 -9.34
C VAL A 2 13.46 67.35 -9.50
N SER A 3 14.19 67.00 -8.47
CA SER A 3 14.97 65.74 -8.41
C SER A 3 13.98 64.60 -8.17
N LEU A 4 13.74 63.80 -9.18
CA LEU A 4 13.00 62.56 -9.08
C LEU A 4 13.90 61.52 -8.43
N ARG A 5 13.83 61.40 -7.10
CA ARG A 5 14.42 60.28 -6.37
C ARG A 5 13.54 59.04 -6.62
N PHE A 6 14.00 58.19 -7.51
CA PHE A 6 13.49 56.85 -7.63
C PHE A 6 13.88 56.10 -6.36
N ALA A 7 12.98 56.01 -5.40
CA ALA A 7 13.07 55.08 -4.33
C ALA A 7 12.75 53.68 -4.92
N VAL A 8 13.80 52.93 -5.22
CA VAL A 8 13.65 51.47 -5.42
C VAL A 8 13.36 50.92 -4.04
N ALA A 9 12.07 50.76 -3.74
CA ALA A 9 11.64 49.96 -2.61
C ALA A 9 11.91 48.50 -2.99
N ILE A 10 13.10 48.00 -2.64
CA ILE A 10 13.35 46.58 -2.53
C ILE A 10 12.51 46.12 -1.35
N SER A 11 11.28 45.69 -1.63
CA SER A 11 10.53 44.89 -0.67
C SER A 11 11.30 43.58 -0.48
N PHE A 12 12.15 43.55 0.55
CA PHE A 12 12.57 42.31 1.16
C PHE A 12 11.30 41.68 1.72
N LEU A 13 10.70 40.80 0.90
CA LEU A 13 9.74 39.84 1.40
C LEU A 13 10.55 38.93 2.32
N VAL A 14 10.64 39.32 3.58
CA VAL A 14 11.04 38.41 4.66
C VAL A 14 9.94 37.36 4.68
N MET A 15 10.18 36.33 3.89
CA MET A 15 9.44 35.09 3.97
C MET A 15 9.80 34.52 5.35
N SER A 16 9.03 34.93 6.36
CA SER A 16 9.04 34.27 7.65
C SER A 16 8.77 32.81 7.37
N LEU A 17 9.83 32.00 7.43
CA LEU A 17 9.71 30.56 7.56
C LEU A 17 9.05 30.34 8.91
N SER A 18 7.73 30.42 8.94
CA SER A 18 6.96 29.81 10.00
C SER A 18 7.24 28.32 9.84
N LEU A 19 8.21 27.80 10.62
CA LEU A 19 8.20 26.40 10.99
C LEU A 19 6.84 26.16 11.66
N SER A 20 5.85 25.83 10.87
CA SER A 20 4.68 25.17 11.37
C SER A 20 5.18 23.84 11.90
N VAL A 21 5.50 23.79 13.18
CA VAL A 21 5.53 22.55 13.95
C VAL A 21 4.07 22.10 13.91
N PHE A 22 3.72 21.35 12.86
CA PHE A 22 2.50 20.57 12.91
C PHE A 22 2.71 19.61 14.08
N PRO A 23 1.83 19.63 15.10
CA PRO A 23 1.87 18.58 16.08
C PRO A 23 1.76 17.28 15.27
N TYR A 24 2.75 16.39 15.39
CA TYR A 24 2.61 15.02 15.00
C TYR A 24 1.45 14.49 15.85
N VAL A 25 0.27 14.47 15.30
CA VAL A 25 -0.76 13.58 15.78
C VAL A 25 -0.22 12.22 15.37
N LEU A 26 0.29 11.47 16.32
CA LEU A 26 0.47 10.04 16.17
C LEU A 26 -0.92 9.56 15.83
N ALA A 27 -1.16 9.27 14.55
CA ALA A 27 -2.38 8.62 14.14
C ALA A 27 -2.38 7.28 14.89
N ALA A 28 -3.48 6.95 15.56
CA ALA A 28 -3.59 5.68 16.23
C ALA A 28 -3.56 4.59 15.15
N ASP A 29 -2.61 3.69 15.27
CA ASP A 29 -2.57 2.49 14.46
C ASP A 29 -3.67 1.54 14.96
N TYR A 30 -4.18 0.71 14.06
CA TYR A 30 -5.14 -0.33 14.40
C TYR A 30 -4.34 -1.58 14.76
N GLU A 31 -4.50 -2.12 15.96
CA GLU A 31 -3.73 -3.24 16.46
C GLU A 31 -4.67 -4.36 16.89
N TYR A 32 -4.42 -5.56 16.40
CA TYR A 32 -5.17 -6.77 16.74
C TYR A 32 -4.23 -7.95 16.90
N SER A 33 -4.63 -8.90 17.74
CA SER A 33 -3.92 -10.17 17.93
C SER A 33 -4.82 -11.32 17.51
N TYR A 34 -4.24 -12.26 16.79
CA TYR A 34 -4.89 -13.49 16.35
C TYR A 34 -4.10 -14.70 16.86
N TRP A 35 -4.81 -15.73 17.26
CA TRP A 35 -4.20 -16.99 17.68
C TRP A 35 -4.13 -17.95 16.50
N VAL A 36 -3.04 -18.69 16.42
CA VAL A 36 -2.89 -19.82 15.50
C VAL A 36 -2.30 -21.01 16.24
N LEU A 37 -2.59 -22.21 15.78
CA LEU A 37 -1.96 -23.44 16.26
C LEU A 37 -0.75 -23.76 15.38
N ASP A 38 0.22 -24.51 15.93
CA ASP A 38 1.35 -25.05 15.18
C ASP A 38 0.93 -26.05 14.08
N HIS A 39 -0.22 -26.67 14.25
CA HIS A 39 -0.86 -27.59 13.32
C HIS A 39 -2.36 -27.64 13.63
N PRO A 40 -3.29 -27.91 12.68
CA PRO A 40 -4.73 -27.95 12.94
C PRO A 40 -5.14 -28.85 14.11
N ASP A 41 -4.44 -29.96 14.33
CA ASP A 41 -4.64 -30.86 15.47
C ASP A 41 -3.64 -30.61 16.63
N GLY A 42 -2.84 -29.55 16.53
CA GLY A 42 -1.85 -29.14 17.51
C GLY A 42 -2.45 -28.59 18.80
N SER A 43 -1.59 -28.39 19.78
CA SER A 43 -1.97 -27.80 21.07
C SER A 43 -1.21 -26.53 21.40
N ASP A 44 -0.11 -26.28 20.69
CA ASP A 44 0.71 -25.11 20.92
C ASP A 44 0.13 -23.90 20.22
N ARG A 45 -0.13 -22.84 20.98
CA ARG A 45 -0.78 -21.62 20.51
C ARG A 45 0.24 -20.51 20.36
N TYR A 46 0.16 -19.83 19.25
CA TYR A 46 1.00 -18.69 18.92
C TYR A 46 0.13 -17.46 18.71
N GLU A 47 0.52 -16.34 19.29
CA GLU A 47 -0.19 -15.07 19.15
C GLU A 47 0.47 -14.24 18.06
N LEU A 48 -0.22 -14.07 16.95
CA LEU A 48 0.19 -13.19 15.85
C LEU A 48 -0.38 -11.79 16.09
N ASN A 49 0.48 -10.83 16.31
CA ASN A 49 0.13 -9.42 16.45
C ASN A 49 0.18 -8.76 15.08
N VAL A 50 -0.89 -8.06 14.69
CA VAL A 50 -1.03 -7.37 13.42
C VAL A 50 -1.34 -5.90 13.68
N SER A 51 -0.62 -5.00 13.01
CA SER A 51 -0.86 -3.56 13.07
C SER A 51 -1.05 -2.97 11.68
N VAL A 52 -2.03 -2.08 11.55
CA VAL A 52 -2.33 -1.32 10.34
C VAL A 52 -2.08 0.14 10.61
N SER A 53 -1.18 0.78 9.87
CA SER A 53 -0.97 2.22 9.99
C SER A 53 -2.19 3.00 9.48
N SER A 54 -2.56 4.07 10.16
CA SER A 54 -3.70 4.92 9.74
C SER A 54 -3.54 5.42 8.31
N SER A 55 -2.32 5.67 7.87
CA SER A 55 -2.04 6.15 6.51
C SER A 55 -2.25 5.07 5.44
N LEU A 56 -2.01 3.81 5.75
CA LEU A 56 -2.34 2.69 4.87
C LEU A 56 -3.85 2.45 4.83
N TYR A 57 -4.52 2.52 5.98
CA TYR A 57 -5.98 2.48 6.07
C TYR A 57 -6.62 3.57 5.22
N ASP A 58 -6.23 4.84 5.39
CA ASP A 58 -6.74 5.99 4.63
C ASP A 58 -6.52 5.83 3.12
N TYR A 59 -5.42 5.19 2.71
CA TYR A 59 -5.18 4.88 1.31
C TYR A 59 -6.25 3.95 0.74
N TYR A 60 -6.59 2.86 1.45
CA TYR A 60 -7.58 1.89 1.00
C TYR A 60 -9.01 2.44 1.06
N VAL A 61 -9.37 3.18 2.11
CA VAL A 61 -10.66 3.91 2.19
C VAL A 61 -10.83 4.89 1.01
N GLY A 62 -9.74 5.47 0.53
CA GLY A 62 -9.75 6.38 -0.63
C GLY A 62 -9.82 5.71 -2.00
N LYS A 63 -9.77 4.36 -2.09
CA LYS A 63 -9.84 3.63 -3.36
C LYS A 63 -11.28 3.49 -3.87
N ASP A 64 -11.40 3.03 -5.11
CA ASP A 64 -12.70 2.72 -5.73
C ASP A 64 -13.24 1.38 -5.22
N HIS A 65 -14.35 1.42 -4.49
CA HIS A 65 -15.06 0.26 -3.97
C HIS A 65 -16.23 -0.21 -4.87
N ALA A 66 -16.49 0.51 -5.98
CA ALA A 66 -17.60 0.17 -6.83
C ALA A 66 -17.34 -1.12 -7.63
N LEU A 67 -18.26 -2.07 -7.56
CA LEU A 67 -18.30 -3.23 -8.43
C LEU A 67 -19.07 -2.88 -9.71
N ARG A 68 -18.51 -3.22 -10.86
CA ARG A 68 -19.19 -3.13 -12.16
C ARG A 68 -19.72 -4.49 -12.60
N SER A 69 -19.10 -5.54 -12.13
CA SER A 69 -19.47 -6.94 -12.32
C SER A 69 -18.84 -7.77 -11.20
N GLU A 70 -19.30 -9.00 -11.04
CA GLU A 70 -18.70 -9.95 -10.08
C GLU A 70 -17.25 -10.27 -10.41
N LEU A 71 -16.85 -10.20 -11.67
CA LEU A 71 -15.45 -10.39 -12.07
C LEU A 71 -14.50 -9.32 -11.48
N ASP A 72 -15.03 -8.14 -11.11
CA ASP A 72 -14.24 -7.09 -10.48
C ASP A 72 -13.87 -7.41 -9.01
N LEU A 73 -14.38 -8.50 -8.43
CA LEU A 73 -14.09 -8.89 -7.04
C LEU A 73 -12.60 -9.18 -6.83
N GLY A 74 -11.89 -9.68 -7.84
CA GLY A 74 -10.45 -9.92 -7.79
C GLY A 74 -9.61 -8.68 -7.41
N LYS A 75 -10.09 -7.45 -7.69
CA LYS A 75 -9.39 -6.21 -7.34
C LYS A 75 -9.27 -5.96 -5.83
N PHE A 76 -10.15 -6.60 -5.03
CA PHE A 76 -10.08 -6.52 -3.58
C PHE A 76 -9.03 -7.45 -2.98
N VAL A 77 -8.41 -8.32 -3.76
CA VAL A 77 -7.28 -9.13 -3.32
C VAL A 77 -6.00 -8.30 -3.45
N THR A 78 -5.33 -8.04 -2.32
CA THR A 78 -4.20 -7.10 -2.21
C THR A 78 -3.02 -7.75 -1.48
N PRO A 79 -2.36 -8.74 -2.11
CA PRO A 79 -1.36 -9.58 -1.44
C PRO A 79 -0.18 -8.77 -0.88
N TYR A 80 0.35 -7.80 -1.62
CA TYR A 80 1.48 -7.00 -1.16
C TYR A 80 1.21 -6.28 0.18
N ALA A 81 -0.01 -5.78 0.36
CA ALA A 81 -0.34 -5.02 1.57
C ALA A 81 -0.32 -5.88 2.84
N VAL A 82 -0.57 -7.17 2.72
CA VAL A 82 -0.68 -8.13 3.84
C VAL A 82 0.46 -9.16 3.86
N GLU A 83 1.46 -9.03 3.00
CA GLU A 83 2.62 -9.92 2.90
C GLU A 83 3.30 -10.19 4.26
N PRO A 84 3.48 -9.23 5.18
CA PRO A 84 4.07 -9.51 6.49
C PRO A 84 3.29 -10.52 7.34
N ILE A 85 1.97 -10.69 7.13
CA ILE A 85 1.19 -11.75 7.78
C ILE A 85 1.65 -13.11 7.24
N ALA A 86 1.74 -13.24 5.91
CA ALA A 86 2.21 -14.48 5.26
C ALA A 86 3.65 -14.82 5.67
N ASP A 87 4.56 -13.84 5.66
CA ASP A 87 5.94 -14.02 6.09
C ASP A 87 6.03 -14.53 7.54
N SER A 88 5.21 -13.96 8.42
CA SER A 88 5.16 -14.43 9.82
C SER A 88 4.67 -15.86 9.92
N LEU A 89 3.58 -16.22 9.22
CA LEU A 89 3.05 -17.59 9.22
C LEU A 89 4.07 -18.60 8.68
N TRP A 90 4.82 -18.28 7.63
CA TRP A 90 5.90 -19.13 7.11
C TRP A 90 7.08 -19.32 8.07
N THR A 91 7.19 -18.54 9.14
CA THR A 91 8.15 -18.84 10.21
C THR A 91 7.69 -19.97 11.14
N LEU A 92 6.38 -20.27 11.12
CA LEU A 92 5.76 -21.29 11.96
C LEU A 92 5.50 -22.57 11.16
N TYR A 93 5.01 -22.44 9.92
CA TYR A 93 4.60 -23.57 9.07
C TYR A 93 5.68 -23.93 8.05
N GLU A 94 5.77 -25.22 7.72
CA GLU A 94 6.74 -25.76 6.75
C GLU A 94 6.07 -26.22 5.44
N ASP A 95 4.72 -26.43 5.45
CA ASP A 95 3.98 -26.83 4.27
C ASP A 95 2.78 -25.93 3.97
N ASP A 96 2.24 -26.07 2.75
CA ASP A 96 1.21 -25.19 2.21
C ASP A 96 -0.19 -25.43 2.79
N GLU A 97 -0.50 -26.66 3.24
CA GLU A 97 -1.77 -26.99 3.90
C GLU A 97 -1.82 -26.37 5.30
N ASP A 98 -0.78 -26.55 6.12
CA ASP A 98 -0.68 -25.95 7.45
C ASP A 98 -0.71 -24.42 7.37
N PHE A 99 0.02 -23.84 6.40
CA PHE A 99 -0.01 -22.42 6.16
C PHE A 99 -1.43 -21.93 5.81
N ALA A 100 -2.11 -22.59 4.89
CA ALA A 100 -3.46 -22.21 4.49
C ALA A 100 -4.47 -22.38 5.64
N ASN A 101 -4.36 -23.44 6.44
CA ASN A 101 -5.15 -23.64 7.66
C ASN A 101 -4.86 -22.55 8.70
N GLY A 102 -3.60 -22.12 8.86
CA GLY A 102 -3.23 -20.99 9.70
C GLY A 102 -3.88 -19.68 9.28
N VAL A 103 -3.99 -19.42 7.97
CA VAL A 103 -4.73 -18.26 7.44
C VAL A 103 -6.22 -18.36 7.77
N LEU A 104 -6.83 -19.55 7.64
CA LEU A 104 -8.24 -19.77 8.02
C LEU A 104 -8.45 -19.54 9.52
N MET A 105 -7.53 -19.97 10.38
CA MET A 105 -7.60 -19.68 11.82
C MET A 105 -7.66 -18.18 12.11
N ILE A 106 -6.93 -17.35 11.36
CA ILE A 106 -6.95 -15.89 11.53
C ILE A 106 -8.33 -15.34 11.16
N VAL A 107 -8.83 -15.63 9.96
CA VAL A 107 -10.10 -15.05 9.50
C VAL A 107 -11.30 -15.53 10.31
N HIS A 108 -11.27 -16.75 10.85
CA HIS A 108 -12.32 -17.27 11.73
C HIS A 108 -12.40 -16.56 13.09
N GLN A 109 -11.42 -15.75 13.47
CA GLN A 109 -11.45 -14.94 14.70
C GLN A 109 -12.04 -13.56 14.46
N ILE A 110 -12.16 -13.12 13.20
CA ILE A 110 -12.73 -11.82 12.89
C ILE A 110 -14.26 -11.90 13.10
N PRO A 111 -14.88 -11.02 13.91
CA PRO A 111 -16.32 -11.02 14.12
C PRO A 111 -17.10 -10.84 12.81
N TYR A 112 -18.16 -11.67 12.64
CA TYR A 112 -19.01 -11.58 11.47
C TYR A 112 -19.98 -10.41 11.60
N GLU A 113 -19.90 -9.46 10.67
CA GLU A 113 -20.83 -8.33 10.56
C GLU A 113 -21.10 -8.07 9.08
N ALA A 114 -22.36 -8.16 8.66
CA ALA A 114 -22.75 -7.90 7.28
C ALA A 114 -22.38 -6.48 6.88
N SER A 115 -21.62 -6.34 5.82
CA SER A 115 -21.01 -5.09 5.40
C SER A 115 -21.33 -4.77 3.93
N ALA A 116 -21.62 -3.52 3.66
CA ALA A 116 -21.68 -2.96 2.31
C ALA A 116 -21.19 -1.50 2.35
N PRO A 117 -20.40 -1.04 1.42
CA PRO A 117 -19.82 -1.74 0.26
C PRO A 117 -18.67 -2.71 0.63
N GLN A 118 -18.17 -3.45 -0.38
CA GLN A 118 -16.96 -4.26 -0.22
C GLN A 118 -15.80 -3.41 0.31
N LYS A 119 -14.96 -4.03 1.15
CA LYS A 119 -13.77 -3.42 1.73
C LYS A 119 -12.52 -4.15 1.28
N TYR A 120 -11.41 -3.45 1.24
CA TYR A 120 -10.10 -4.08 1.02
C TYR A 120 -9.62 -4.78 2.31
N PRO A 121 -8.75 -5.80 2.24
CA PRO A 121 -8.21 -6.53 3.39
C PRO A 121 -7.70 -5.64 4.51
N VAL A 122 -6.97 -4.59 4.17
CA VAL A 122 -6.45 -3.62 5.15
C VAL A 122 -7.58 -2.93 5.93
N GLU A 123 -8.71 -2.61 5.27
CA GLU A 123 -9.88 -2.01 5.93
C GLU A 123 -10.59 -3.03 6.83
N THR A 124 -10.72 -4.28 6.36
CA THR A 124 -11.32 -5.38 7.14
C THR A 124 -10.51 -5.68 8.40
N ILE A 125 -9.18 -5.78 8.27
CA ILE A 125 -8.28 -6.01 9.41
C ILE A 125 -8.36 -4.82 10.38
N ALA A 126 -8.32 -3.58 9.87
CA ALA A 126 -8.39 -2.39 10.72
C ALA A 126 -9.73 -2.23 11.44
N ALA A 127 -10.85 -2.62 10.81
CA ALA A 127 -12.15 -2.64 11.43
C ALA A 127 -12.35 -3.83 12.37
N ASN A 128 -11.61 -4.92 12.16
CA ASN A 128 -11.74 -6.22 12.81
C ASN A 128 -13.20 -6.72 12.80
N GLU A 129 -13.85 -6.59 11.64
CA GLU A 129 -15.21 -7.05 11.37
C GLU A 129 -15.40 -7.23 9.86
N GLY A 130 -16.27 -8.14 9.46
CA GLY A 130 -16.57 -8.38 8.05
C GLY A 130 -17.60 -9.50 7.84
N ASP A 131 -17.85 -9.80 6.57
CA ASP A 131 -18.71 -10.88 6.10
C ASP A 131 -17.94 -11.87 5.22
N CYS A 132 -18.64 -12.80 4.57
CA CYS A 132 -18.04 -13.85 3.78
C CYS A 132 -17.11 -13.32 2.67
N ASP A 133 -17.50 -12.24 1.98
CA ASP A 133 -16.71 -11.64 0.92
C ASP A 133 -15.40 -11.06 1.48
N LEU A 134 -15.53 -10.29 2.56
CA LEU A 134 -14.39 -9.60 3.17
C LEU A 134 -13.38 -10.59 3.77
N PHE A 135 -13.86 -11.67 4.38
CA PHE A 135 -12.99 -12.72 4.90
C PHE A 135 -12.28 -13.47 3.77
N SER A 136 -13.01 -13.71 2.66
CA SER A 136 -12.43 -14.32 1.46
C SER A 136 -11.34 -13.45 0.84
N PHE A 137 -11.52 -12.11 0.80
CA PHE A 137 -10.49 -11.19 0.32
C PHE A 137 -9.26 -11.18 1.23
N VAL A 138 -9.44 -11.19 2.55
CA VAL A 138 -8.31 -11.29 3.50
C VAL A 138 -7.56 -12.59 3.32
N ALA A 139 -8.27 -13.74 3.34
CA ALA A 139 -7.66 -15.06 3.23
C ALA A 139 -6.94 -15.22 1.89
N ALA A 140 -7.60 -14.88 0.76
CA ALA A 140 -6.98 -14.94 -0.56
C ALA A 140 -5.74 -14.05 -0.65
N SER A 141 -5.78 -12.83 -0.08
CA SER A 141 -4.63 -11.92 -0.11
C SER A 141 -3.43 -12.49 0.65
N VAL A 142 -3.65 -13.05 1.85
CA VAL A 142 -2.55 -13.63 2.65
C VAL A 142 -2.01 -14.90 1.99
N MET A 143 -2.89 -15.76 1.46
CA MET A 143 -2.45 -16.99 0.79
C MET A 143 -1.67 -16.70 -0.50
N VAL A 144 -2.12 -15.73 -1.31
CA VAL A 144 -1.39 -15.28 -2.52
C VAL A 144 -0.05 -14.65 -2.14
N ALA A 145 0.00 -13.83 -1.08
CA ALA A 145 1.24 -13.27 -0.55
C ALA A 145 2.22 -14.38 -0.11
N GLY A 146 1.69 -15.48 0.46
CA GLY A 146 2.45 -16.67 0.80
C GLY A 146 2.86 -17.53 -0.39
N GLY A 147 2.49 -17.16 -1.61
CA GLY A 147 2.89 -17.85 -2.83
C GLY A 147 1.95 -18.95 -3.30
N LEU A 148 0.76 -19.10 -2.69
CA LEU A 148 -0.24 -20.06 -3.13
C LEU A 148 -1.06 -19.50 -4.31
N ASP A 149 -1.50 -20.42 -5.17
CA ASP A 149 -2.44 -20.10 -6.25
C ASP A 149 -3.88 -20.23 -5.71
N VAL A 150 -4.65 -19.14 -5.80
CA VAL A 150 -5.97 -18.99 -5.17
C VAL A 150 -6.98 -18.46 -6.16
N VAL A 151 -8.22 -18.89 -6.03
CA VAL A 151 -9.39 -18.35 -6.73
C VAL A 151 -10.47 -17.98 -5.74
N LEU A 152 -11.32 -16.98 -6.07
CA LEU A 152 -12.54 -16.75 -5.33
C LEU A 152 -13.64 -17.67 -5.87
N LEU A 153 -14.46 -18.20 -4.98
CA LEU A 153 -15.59 -19.06 -5.28
C LEU A 153 -16.87 -18.33 -4.86
N PHE A 154 -17.60 -17.81 -5.83
CA PHE A 154 -18.82 -17.05 -5.62
C PHE A 154 -20.05 -17.92 -5.88
N TYR A 155 -20.95 -18.00 -4.92
CA TYR A 155 -22.20 -18.77 -4.94
C TYR A 155 -23.39 -17.82 -5.01
N ASP A 156 -23.81 -17.48 -6.22
CA ASP A 156 -24.88 -16.50 -6.46
C ASP A 156 -26.22 -16.89 -5.79
N SER A 157 -26.58 -18.17 -5.81
CA SER A 157 -27.84 -18.65 -5.23
C SER A 157 -27.86 -18.67 -3.69
N GLU A 158 -26.71 -18.79 -3.07
CA GLU A 158 -26.49 -18.84 -1.61
C GLU A 158 -26.09 -17.49 -1.03
N ASP A 159 -25.85 -16.48 -1.89
CA ASP A 159 -25.34 -15.16 -1.50
C ASP A 159 -24.10 -15.30 -0.59
N HIS A 160 -23.15 -16.11 -1.08
CA HIS A 160 -21.97 -16.50 -0.31
C HIS A 160 -20.69 -16.49 -1.16
N MET A 161 -19.58 -16.27 -0.48
CA MET A 161 -18.24 -16.38 -1.03
C MET A 161 -17.32 -17.13 -0.08
N ASN A 162 -16.48 -17.99 -0.66
CA ASN A 162 -15.30 -18.54 -0.03
C ASN A 162 -14.16 -18.61 -1.07
N ILE A 163 -13.10 -19.35 -0.80
CA ILE A 163 -11.96 -19.42 -1.71
C ILE A 163 -11.64 -20.86 -2.08
N GLY A 164 -10.97 -21.04 -3.21
CA GLY A 164 -10.31 -22.28 -3.59
C GLY A 164 -8.81 -22.07 -3.59
N VAL A 165 -8.07 -22.95 -2.97
CA VAL A 165 -6.60 -22.92 -2.91
C VAL A 165 -5.99 -24.13 -3.59
N ASN A 166 -5.00 -23.93 -4.45
CA ASN A 166 -4.21 -24.99 -5.03
C ASN A 166 -3.06 -25.33 -4.07
N LEU A 167 -2.95 -26.60 -3.69
CA LEU A 167 -1.92 -27.11 -2.79
C LEU A 167 -1.01 -28.09 -3.53
N SER A 168 0.20 -28.26 -3.03
CA SER A 168 1.20 -29.21 -3.55
C SER A 168 0.75 -30.66 -3.45
N HIS A 169 -0.15 -30.98 -2.50
CA HIS A 169 -0.76 -32.29 -2.29
C HIS A 169 -2.26 -32.15 -1.95
N ALA A 170 -2.99 -33.25 -1.93
CA ALA A 170 -4.37 -33.22 -1.46
C ALA A 170 -4.39 -33.00 0.06
N PRO A 171 -5.37 -32.22 0.60
CA PRO A 171 -5.48 -32.02 2.03
C PRO A 171 -5.52 -33.33 2.82
N GLU A 172 -4.69 -33.40 3.87
CA GLU A 172 -4.58 -34.56 4.77
C GLU A 172 -5.29 -34.27 6.10
N ASP A 173 -5.50 -33.00 6.46
CA ASP A 173 -6.09 -32.57 7.73
C ASP A 173 -7.62 -32.41 7.69
N ALA A 174 -8.23 -32.55 6.52
CA ALA A 174 -9.68 -32.45 6.39
C ALA A 174 -10.37 -33.56 7.20
N GLY A 175 -11.23 -33.15 8.16
CA GLY A 175 -12.05 -34.06 8.97
C GLY A 175 -13.23 -34.68 8.22
N THR A 176 -13.48 -34.25 6.98
CA THR A 176 -14.56 -34.71 6.10
C THR A 176 -14.04 -35.14 4.73
N ALA A 177 -14.95 -35.53 3.81
CA ALA A 177 -14.55 -35.79 2.43
C ALA A 177 -14.02 -34.51 1.75
N VAL A 178 -12.86 -34.63 1.12
CA VAL A 178 -12.18 -33.47 0.49
C VAL A 178 -12.96 -32.96 -0.72
N SER A 179 -13.33 -31.72 -0.67
CA SER A 179 -14.05 -30.97 -1.74
C SER A 179 -13.09 -30.04 -2.49
N TYR A 180 -13.25 -30.02 -3.82
CA TYR A 180 -12.43 -29.14 -4.68
C TYR A 180 -13.20 -28.75 -5.95
N PHE A 181 -12.77 -27.66 -6.55
CA PHE A 181 -13.14 -27.23 -7.88
C PHE A 181 -12.00 -27.49 -8.86
N THR A 182 -12.33 -27.70 -10.13
CA THR A 182 -11.31 -27.84 -11.17
C THR A 182 -11.37 -26.64 -12.11
N TYR A 183 -10.23 -25.96 -12.26
CA TYR A 183 -10.08 -24.86 -13.19
C TYR A 183 -8.77 -25.00 -13.97
N ASN A 184 -8.83 -24.88 -15.29
CA ASN A 184 -7.68 -25.07 -16.19
C ASN A 184 -6.88 -26.38 -15.99
N GLY A 185 -7.51 -27.43 -15.42
CA GLY A 185 -6.88 -28.72 -15.17
C GLY A 185 -6.26 -28.86 -13.78
N GLU A 186 -6.18 -27.78 -13.01
CA GLU A 186 -5.69 -27.76 -11.64
C GLU A 186 -6.84 -27.91 -10.64
N ARG A 187 -6.55 -28.40 -9.44
CA ARG A 187 -7.49 -28.54 -8.34
C ARG A 187 -7.33 -27.40 -7.37
N TYR A 188 -8.44 -26.76 -7.06
CA TYR A 188 -8.55 -25.75 -6.02
C TYR A 188 -9.41 -26.31 -4.91
N TYR A 189 -8.78 -26.65 -3.79
CA TYR A 189 -9.46 -27.20 -2.61
C TYR A 189 -10.25 -26.08 -1.94
N MET A 190 -11.49 -26.38 -1.57
CA MET A 190 -12.35 -25.42 -0.89
C MET A 190 -11.73 -24.99 0.43
N ALA A 191 -11.77 -23.72 0.72
CA ALA A 191 -11.36 -23.15 1.99
C ALA A 191 -12.47 -22.18 2.44
N GLU A 192 -13.28 -22.65 3.38
CA GLU A 192 -14.40 -21.86 3.94
C GLU A 192 -13.84 -20.81 4.90
N THR A 193 -14.11 -19.55 4.60
CA THR A 193 -13.56 -18.40 5.32
C THR A 193 -14.47 -17.92 6.46
N THR A 194 -15.72 -18.39 6.49
CA THR A 194 -16.63 -18.15 7.61
C THR A 194 -16.67 -19.34 8.55
N GLY A 195 -16.56 -19.11 9.83
CA GLY A 195 -16.55 -20.21 10.79
C GLY A 195 -16.74 -19.72 12.22
N GLY A 196 -17.20 -20.64 13.10
CA GLY A 196 -17.56 -20.26 14.47
C GLY A 196 -16.38 -20.28 15.44
N ALA A 197 -15.49 -21.25 15.36
CA ALA A 197 -14.41 -21.45 16.32
C ALA A 197 -13.08 -21.61 15.57
N TRP A 198 -12.18 -20.70 15.76
CA TRP A 198 -10.90 -20.70 15.05
C TRP A 198 -10.04 -21.98 15.29
N GLU A 199 -10.14 -22.60 16.47
CA GLU A 199 -9.42 -23.84 16.82
C GLU A 199 -9.97 -25.09 16.13
N THR A 200 -11.27 -25.11 15.87
CA THR A 200 -12.01 -26.27 15.35
C THR A 200 -12.92 -25.86 14.18
N GLY A 201 -12.58 -24.76 13.52
CA GLY A 201 -13.29 -24.29 12.33
C GLY A 201 -13.00 -25.15 11.10
N TRP A 202 -13.50 -24.68 9.98
CA TRP A 202 -13.27 -25.33 8.70
C TRP A 202 -11.80 -25.38 8.34
N ARG A 203 -11.36 -26.52 7.81
CA ARG A 203 -10.02 -26.74 7.26
C ARG A 203 -10.06 -26.77 5.74
N VAL A 204 -8.93 -26.58 5.11
CA VAL A 204 -8.84 -26.68 3.65
C VAL A 204 -9.34 -28.05 3.19
N GLY A 205 -10.18 -28.07 2.17
CA GLY A 205 -10.83 -29.26 1.64
C GLY A 205 -12.18 -29.58 2.26
N GLU A 206 -12.56 -28.98 3.38
CA GLU A 206 -13.85 -29.19 3.98
C GLU A 206 -14.93 -28.32 3.34
N CYS A 207 -16.14 -28.89 3.17
CA CYS A 207 -17.28 -28.22 2.55
C CYS A 207 -18.48 -28.23 3.54
N PRO A 208 -18.97 -27.05 3.94
CA PRO A 208 -20.22 -26.97 4.70
C PRO A 208 -21.41 -27.56 3.91
N GLU A 209 -22.34 -28.25 4.61
CA GLU A 209 -23.52 -28.89 4.01
C GLU A 209 -24.28 -28.02 3.00
N PRO A 210 -24.50 -26.71 3.24
CA PRO A 210 -25.22 -25.86 2.27
C PRO A 210 -24.55 -25.73 0.90
N PHE A 211 -23.24 -25.97 0.80
CA PHE A 211 -22.45 -25.82 -0.44
C PHE A 211 -22.11 -27.16 -1.09
N GLU A 212 -22.46 -28.30 -0.47
CA GLU A 212 -22.22 -29.60 -1.05
C GLU A 212 -22.93 -29.79 -2.40
N GLY A 213 -22.15 -30.00 -3.46
CA GLY A 213 -22.66 -30.17 -4.82
C GLY A 213 -23.19 -28.90 -5.49
N VAL A 214 -23.05 -27.74 -4.84
CA VAL A 214 -23.39 -26.44 -5.44
C VAL A 214 -22.27 -25.97 -6.34
N SER A 215 -22.63 -25.38 -7.47
CA SER A 215 -21.65 -24.80 -8.41
C SER A 215 -21.32 -23.38 -7.99
N ALA A 216 -20.05 -23.07 -7.90
CA ALA A 216 -19.56 -21.71 -7.72
C ALA A 216 -19.08 -21.11 -9.04
N GLN A 217 -19.21 -19.80 -9.19
CA GLN A 217 -18.47 -19.05 -10.20
C GLN A 217 -17.03 -18.88 -9.72
N ILE A 218 -16.09 -19.34 -10.53
CA ILE A 218 -14.66 -19.19 -10.26
C ILE A 218 -14.20 -17.83 -10.77
N ILE A 219 -13.62 -17.01 -9.89
CA ILE A 219 -13.09 -15.69 -10.20
C ILE A 219 -11.58 -15.74 -10.00
N THR A 220 -10.83 -15.49 -11.07
CA THR A 220 -9.37 -15.44 -11.04
C THR A 220 -8.86 -14.10 -10.50
N LEU A 221 -7.62 -14.09 -10.03
CA LEU A 221 -7.02 -12.93 -9.35
C LEU A 221 -6.10 -12.12 -10.28
N GLU A 222 -6.39 -12.11 -11.58
CA GLU A 222 -5.59 -11.36 -12.58
C GLU A 222 -5.59 -9.84 -12.31
N ASP A 223 -6.66 -9.31 -11.71
CA ASP A 223 -6.83 -7.91 -11.35
C ASP A 223 -6.38 -7.58 -9.92
N ALA A 224 -5.79 -8.54 -9.19
CA ALA A 224 -5.27 -8.34 -7.84
C ALA A 224 -4.23 -7.22 -7.81
N GLU A 225 -4.25 -6.39 -6.75
CA GLU A 225 -3.29 -5.31 -6.60
C GLU A 225 -1.91 -5.85 -6.24
N GLN A 226 -0.94 -5.65 -7.12
CA GLN A 226 0.40 -6.19 -6.96
C GLN A 226 1.31 -5.36 -6.06
N VAL A 227 1.05 -4.06 -5.89
CA VAL A 227 1.85 -3.15 -5.07
C VAL A 227 0.97 -2.07 -4.46
N SER A 228 1.09 -1.88 -3.14
CA SER A 228 0.51 -0.76 -2.41
C SER A 228 1.59 0.17 -1.84
N PRO A 229 1.24 1.39 -1.39
CA PRO A 229 2.21 2.34 -0.85
C PRO A 229 2.63 2.05 0.60
N GLY A 230 2.38 0.86 1.10
CA GLY A 230 2.72 0.38 2.43
C GLY A 230 2.22 -1.02 2.66
N GLN A 231 2.62 -1.60 3.79
CA GLN A 231 2.24 -2.93 4.23
C GLN A 231 1.75 -2.87 5.67
N VAL A 232 0.92 -3.82 6.08
CA VAL A 232 0.65 -4.06 7.50
C VAL A 232 1.93 -4.51 8.20
N SER A 233 1.95 -4.48 9.53
CA SER A 233 3.01 -5.13 10.30
C SER A 233 2.44 -6.38 10.93
N ALA A 234 3.22 -7.46 10.96
CA ALA A 234 2.82 -8.70 11.60
C ALA A 234 4.01 -9.36 12.30
N SER A 235 3.79 -9.94 13.48
CA SER A 235 4.85 -10.63 14.24
C SER A 235 4.24 -11.52 15.30
N PHE A 236 4.87 -12.67 15.57
CA PHE A 236 4.62 -13.45 16.78
C PHE A 236 5.26 -12.82 18.04
N GLY A 237 6.02 -11.76 17.89
CA GLY A 237 6.50 -10.93 19.00
C GLY A 237 5.54 -9.80 19.33
N SER A 238 5.79 -9.15 20.48
CA SER A 238 4.98 -7.98 20.89
C SER A 238 5.31 -6.76 20.02
N LEU A 239 4.36 -6.23 19.27
CA LEU A 239 4.48 -5.00 18.47
C LEU A 239 4.24 -3.73 19.33
N THR A 240 4.74 -3.73 20.56
CA THR A 240 4.48 -2.64 21.53
C THR A 240 5.26 -1.35 21.28
N GLY A 241 6.23 -1.38 20.37
CA GLY A 241 7.03 -0.21 20.01
C GLY A 241 6.40 0.61 18.91
N SER A 242 6.04 1.87 19.16
CA SER A 242 5.68 2.80 18.10
C SER A 242 6.91 3.15 17.25
N SER A 243 6.71 3.30 15.96
CA SER A 243 7.74 3.69 15.02
C SER A 243 7.35 4.91 14.19
N SER A 244 8.31 5.46 13.48
CA SER A 244 8.06 6.51 12.51
C SER A 244 9.08 6.45 11.38
N ILE A 245 8.67 6.85 10.18
CA ILE A 245 9.57 7.05 9.06
C ILE A 245 9.34 8.43 8.44
N THR A 246 10.42 9.09 8.03
CA THR A 246 10.33 10.39 7.36
C THR A 246 10.82 10.27 5.93
N LEU A 247 10.27 11.09 5.02
CA LEU A 247 10.76 11.24 3.66
C LEU A 247 10.99 12.72 3.36
N SER A 248 12.19 13.04 2.94
CA SER A 248 12.60 14.35 2.45
C SER A 248 13.06 14.26 1.00
N VAL A 249 12.66 15.21 0.19
CA VAL A 249 13.03 15.35 -1.21
C VAL A 249 13.93 16.58 -1.35
N SER A 250 15.17 16.40 -1.81
CA SER A 250 16.14 17.51 -1.91
C SER A 250 15.71 18.61 -2.89
N SER A 251 14.93 18.24 -3.92
CA SER A 251 14.29 19.19 -4.84
C SER A 251 12.95 18.63 -5.31
N SER A 252 11.86 19.35 -5.03
CA SER A 252 10.51 19.01 -5.50
C SER A 252 10.21 19.54 -6.91
N PHE A 253 11.11 20.33 -7.50
CA PHE A 253 11.03 20.81 -8.88
C PHE A 253 12.28 20.40 -9.64
N LEU A 254 12.11 19.67 -10.72
CA LEU A 254 13.19 19.18 -11.56
C LEU A 254 12.96 19.57 -13.00
N ILE A 255 14.05 19.66 -13.75
CA ILE A 255 14.03 19.67 -15.22
C ILE A 255 14.34 18.24 -15.65
N GLU A 256 13.69 17.78 -16.70
CA GLU A 256 13.91 16.47 -17.29
C GLU A 256 15.41 16.19 -17.51
N GLY A 257 15.86 15.03 -17.03
CA GLY A 257 17.25 14.64 -17.02
C GLY A 257 18.04 14.99 -15.74
N SER A 258 17.45 15.77 -14.82
CA SER A 258 18.05 16.04 -13.49
C SER A 258 17.65 14.96 -12.49
N SER A 259 18.47 14.81 -11.43
CA SER A 259 18.18 13.91 -10.30
C SER A 259 17.77 14.69 -9.04
N THR A 260 17.15 14.00 -8.10
CA THR A 260 16.86 14.46 -6.74
C THR A 260 17.24 13.36 -5.75
N VAL A 261 17.52 13.73 -4.51
CA VAL A 261 17.81 12.77 -3.44
C VAL A 261 16.54 12.61 -2.59
N LEU A 262 16.10 11.36 -2.46
CA LEU A 262 15.06 10.91 -1.54
C LEU A 262 15.76 10.37 -0.30
N SER A 263 15.49 10.92 0.88
CA SER A 263 16.19 10.52 2.10
C SER A 263 15.30 10.67 3.32
N GLY A 264 15.63 9.92 4.37
CA GLY A 264 14.88 9.99 5.61
C GLY A 264 15.49 9.19 6.73
N VAL A 265 14.68 8.99 7.76
CA VAL A 265 15.07 8.28 8.98
C VAL A 265 13.91 7.41 9.43
N VAL A 266 14.20 6.17 9.76
CA VAL A 266 13.35 5.26 10.54
C VAL A 266 13.68 5.42 12.01
N ALA A 267 12.70 5.54 12.86
CA ALA A 267 12.87 5.62 14.32
C ALA A 267 11.86 4.70 15.03
N PRO A 268 12.29 3.87 15.98
CA PRO A 268 13.69 3.71 16.39
C PRO A 268 14.55 3.11 15.28
N ALA A 269 15.85 3.33 15.34
CA ALA A 269 16.78 2.75 14.37
C ALA A 269 16.80 1.22 14.50
N SER A 270 16.34 0.53 13.47
CA SER A 270 16.45 -0.94 13.37
C SER A 270 17.73 -1.31 12.62
N VAL A 271 18.41 -2.34 13.10
CA VAL A 271 19.70 -2.79 12.52
C VAL A 271 19.49 -3.39 11.12
N ASP A 272 18.33 -4.01 10.88
CA ASP A 272 18.00 -4.69 9.63
C ASP A 272 16.76 -4.08 8.94
N GLY A 273 16.46 -2.82 9.25
CA GLY A 273 15.28 -2.13 8.70
C GLY A 273 15.35 -2.00 7.18
N ILE A 274 14.41 -2.62 6.50
CA ILE A 274 14.23 -2.50 5.04
C ILE A 274 13.22 -1.40 4.76
N VAL A 275 13.65 -0.38 4.02
CA VAL A 275 12.80 0.72 3.59
C VAL A 275 12.45 0.52 2.12
N THR A 276 11.17 0.57 1.81
CA THR A 276 10.66 0.55 0.43
C THR A 276 10.20 1.95 0.05
N ILE A 277 10.72 2.47 -1.05
CA ILE A 277 10.26 3.73 -1.64
C ILE A 277 9.29 3.38 -2.76
N CYS A 278 8.05 3.82 -2.59
CA CYS A 278 6.99 3.66 -3.58
C CYS A 278 6.80 4.94 -4.39
N LEU A 279 6.47 4.78 -5.66
CA LEU A 279 6.28 5.85 -6.64
C LEU A 279 4.96 5.65 -7.38
N ARG A 280 4.24 6.74 -7.66
CA ARG A 280 3.19 6.77 -8.68
C ARG A 280 3.25 8.08 -9.47
N SER A 281 2.74 8.10 -10.68
CA SER A 281 2.38 9.32 -11.40
C SER A 281 0.86 9.53 -11.35
N ASP A 282 0.38 10.70 -11.78
CA ASP A 282 -1.05 10.99 -11.84
C ASP A 282 -1.83 9.82 -12.49
N ASN A 283 -2.88 9.35 -11.81
CA ASN A 283 -3.78 8.28 -12.24
C ASN A 283 -3.12 6.92 -12.53
N SER A 284 -1.91 6.66 -12.04
CA SER A 284 -1.27 5.33 -12.13
C SER A 284 -1.29 4.62 -10.78
N SER A 285 -1.16 3.31 -10.83
CA SER A 285 -0.92 2.49 -9.63
C SER A 285 0.43 2.84 -9.00
N TRP A 286 0.59 2.54 -7.72
CA TRP A 286 1.87 2.59 -7.05
C TRP A 286 2.79 1.49 -7.60
N VAL A 287 4.06 1.81 -7.68
CA VAL A 287 5.13 0.86 -8.03
C VAL A 287 6.28 1.02 -7.05
N ILE A 288 7.02 -0.05 -6.81
CA ILE A 288 8.26 0.01 -6.04
C ILE A 288 9.30 0.72 -6.90
N LEU A 289 9.85 1.80 -6.36
CA LEU A 289 10.97 2.51 -6.97
C LEU A 289 12.30 1.92 -6.53
N GLU A 290 12.43 1.64 -5.23
CA GLU A 290 13.65 1.09 -4.64
C GLU A 290 13.34 0.45 -3.29
N THR A 291 14.07 -0.61 -2.96
CA THR A 291 14.08 -1.24 -1.64
C THR A 291 15.51 -1.28 -1.13
N MET A 292 15.76 -0.78 0.06
CA MET A 292 17.09 -0.65 0.63
C MET A 292 17.12 -0.86 2.13
N SER A 293 18.24 -1.34 2.65
CA SER A 293 18.47 -1.36 4.09
C SER A 293 18.81 0.05 4.59
N CYS A 294 18.23 0.44 5.73
CA CYS A 294 18.67 1.65 6.42
C CYS A 294 20.01 1.38 7.15
N GLY A 295 20.80 2.44 7.35
CA GLY A 295 22.02 2.35 8.14
C GLY A 295 21.75 2.17 9.64
N LEU A 296 22.79 1.86 10.43
CA LEU A 296 22.71 1.63 11.88
C LEU A 296 22.02 2.76 12.68
N ASN A 297 21.90 3.95 12.10
CA ASN A 297 21.21 5.10 12.69
C ASN A 297 19.81 5.32 12.10
N GLY A 298 19.25 4.32 11.42
CA GLY A 298 17.95 4.36 10.77
C GLY A 298 17.89 5.24 9.52
N ARG A 299 19.02 5.78 9.05
CA ARG A 299 19.06 6.68 7.88
C ARG A 299 19.06 5.89 6.58
N TYR A 300 18.32 6.40 5.60
CA TYR A 300 18.33 5.92 4.22
C TYR A 300 18.43 7.08 3.24
N SER A 301 18.95 6.80 2.04
CA SER A 301 19.11 7.80 0.99
C SER A 301 19.20 7.14 -0.37
N TYR A 302 18.42 7.63 -1.33
CA TYR A 302 18.40 7.15 -2.70
C TYR A 302 18.46 8.33 -3.68
N GLU A 303 19.35 8.28 -4.64
CA GLU A 303 19.39 9.25 -5.74
C GLU A 303 18.47 8.78 -6.86
N TRP A 304 17.42 9.53 -7.11
CA TRP A 304 16.41 9.22 -8.11
C TRP A 304 16.48 10.18 -9.29
N LYS A 305 16.46 9.63 -10.50
CA LYS A 305 16.39 10.35 -11.76
C LYS A 305 15.09 10.00 -12.47
N PRO A 306 14.08 10.87 -12.46
CA PRO A 306 12.81 10.63 -13.15
C PRO A 306 12.99 10.50 -14.66
N GLU A 307 12.27 9.56 -15.27
CA GLU A 307 12.37 9.25 -16.70
C GLU A 307 11.66 10.25 -17.61
N SER A 308 10.65 10.95 -17.12
CA SER A 308 9.80 11.81 -17.94
C SER A 308 9.23 13.00 -17.18
N ALA A 309 8.84 14.04 -17.95
CA ALA A 309 8.22 15.25 -17.43
C ALA A 309 6.75 14.99 -17.04
N LYS A 310 6.50 14.87 -15.73
CA LYS A 310 5.16 14.73 -15.12
C LYS A 310 5.22 15.03 -13.61
N VAL A 311 4.10 14.91 -12.94
CA VAL A 311 4.05 14.94 -11.48
C VAL A 311 4.15 13.52 -10.97
N TYR A 312 5.03 13.33 -10.01
CA TYR A 312 5.22 12.08 -9.30
C TYR A 312 4.87 12.28 -7.84
N TYR A 313 4.33 11.24 -7.23
CA TYR A 313 4.07 11.12 -5.81
C TYR A 313 4.96 10.03 -5.26
N VAL A 314 5.68 10.32 -4.19
CA VAL A 314 6.67 9.42 -3.59
C VAL A 314 6.33 9.22 -2.13
N ARG A 315 6.47 8.02 -1.64
CA ARG A 315 6.28 7.63 -0.25
C ARG A 315 7.34 6.61 0.15
N ALA A 316 7.81 6.69 1.37
CA ALA A 316 8.64 5.66 1.97
C ALA A 316 7.83 4.88 2.99
N SER A 317 8.04 3.58 3.04
CA SER A 317 7.38 2.63 3.94
C SER A 317 8.42 1.74 4.60
N TRP A 318 8.16 1.37 5.84
CA TRP A 318 8.87 0.36 6.60
C TRP A 318 7.85 -0.54 7.27
N SER A 319 7.90 -1.85 6.99
CA SER A 319 6.90 -2.82 7.45
C SER A 319 7.02 -3.18 8.93
N GLY A 320 8.01 -2.64 9.65
CA GLY A 320 8.25 -2.97 11.06
C GLY A 320 9.32 -4.05 11.25
N ASP A 321 9.44 -4.50 12.48
CA ASP A 321 10.28 -5.63 12.88
C ASP A 321 9.55 -6.48 13.93
N SER A 322 10.23 -7.44 14.53
CA SER A 322 9.63 -8.33 15.55
C SER A 322 9.14 -7.62 16.83
N SER A 323 9.43 -6.35 17.01
CA SER A 323 9.16 -5.59 18.24
C SER A 323 8.44 -4.27 17.98
N HIS A 324 8.47 -3.77 16.75
CA HIS A 324 7.94 -2.46 16.39
C HIS A 324 6.96 -2.57 15.23
N ALA A 325 5.83 -1.93 15.36
CA ALA A 325 4.88 -1.73 14.26
C ALA A 325 5.56 -0.95 13.12
N GLY A 326 5.15 -1.21 11.89
CA GLY A 326 5.61 -0.48 10.72
C GLY A 326 5.17 0.98 10.70
N ALA A 327 5.72 1.73 9.79
CA ALA A 327 5.37 3.13 9.62
C ALA A 327 5.49 3.56 8.16
N ASP A 328 4.71 4.55 7.80
CA ASP A 328 4.69 5.15 6.48
C ASP A 328 4.93 6.66 6.55
N SER A 329 5.73 7.18 5.62
CA SER A 329 5.95 8.61 5.50
C SER A 329 4.75 9.32 4.88
N ASN A 330 4.67 10.62 5.05
CA ASN A 330 3.78 11.44 4.23
C ASN A 330 4.15 11.30 2.74
N VAL A 331 3.14 11.43 1.88
CA VAL A 331 3.35 11.48 0.44
C VAL A 331 3.98 12.81 0.04
N SER A 332 5.09 12.77 -0.67
CA SER A 332 5.77 13.93 -1.23
C SER A 332 5.53 14.01 -2.74
N SER A 333 5.32 15.20 -3.28
CA SER A 333 5.17 15.40 -4.72
C SER A 333 6.44 15.97 -5.35
N VAL A 334 6.82 15.44 -6.52
CA VAL A 334 7.96 15.92 -7.32
C VAL A 334 7.45 16.25 -8.72
N ARG A 335 7.61 17.51 -9.10
CA ARG A 335 7.21 17.99 -10.43
C ARG A 335 8.42 18.03 -11.35
N VAL A 336 8.36 17.30 -12.44
CA VAL A 336 9.41 17.30 -13.50
C VAL A 336 8.86 18.07 -14.70
N MET A 337 9.58 19.10 -15.10
CA MET A 337 9.26 19.93 -16.26
C MET A 337 10.08 19.49 -17.47
N SER A 338 9.48 19.49 -18.65
CA SER A 338 10.23 19.19 -19.86
C SER A 338 11.25 20.30 -20.17
N SER A 339 12.42 19.90 -20.62
CA SER A 339 13.50 20.82 -20.99
C SER A 339 13.06 21.80 -22.07
N SER A 340 12.20 21.38 -23.00
CA SER A 340 11.66 22.22 -24.06
C SER A 340 10.76 23.36 -23.54
N LEU A 341 9.91 23.07 -22.54
CA LEU A 341 9.06 24.10 -21.91
C LEU A 341 9.90 25.14 -21.14
N VAL A 342 10.95 24.70 -20.47
CA VAL A 342 11.88 25.59 -19.76
C VAL A 342 12.61 26.49 -20.73
N LEU A 343 13.12 25.95 -21.85
CA LEU A 343 13.77 26.73 -22.91
C LEU A 343 12.80 27.73 -23.56
N LEU A 344 11.57 27.31 -23.83
CA LEU A 344 10.56 28.21 -24.39
C LEU A 344 10.25 29.36 -23.43
N GLY A 345 10.07 29.10 -22.15
CA GLY A 345 9.88 30.09 -21.12
C GLY A 345 11.06 31.09 -21.02
N ALA A 346 12.28 30.59 -21.03
CA ALA A 346 13.49 31.42 -21.02
C ALA A 346 13.55 32.32 -22.27
N MET A 347 13.25 31.79 -23.45
CA MET A 347 13.21 32.55 -24.70
C MET A 347 12.15 33.65 -24.65
N MET A 348 10.98 33.38 -24.13
CA MET A 348 9.91 34.39 -23.97
C MET A 348 10.32 35.52 -23.03
N ILE A 349 11.02 35.22 -21.94
CA ILE A 349 11.56 36.22 -21.01
C ILE A 349 12.58 37.11 -21.73
N VAL A 350 13.51 36.52 -22.49
CA VAL A 350 14.52 37.28 -23.27
C VAL A 350 13.81 38.16 -24.29
N LEU A 351 12.83 37.66 -25.04
CA LEU A 351 12.09 38.46 -26.03
C LEU A 351 11.34 39.63 -25.35
N ALA A 352 10.74 39.39 -24.20
CA ALA A 352 10.07 40.46 -23.46
C ALA A 352 11.09 41.53 -22.98
N ALA A 353 12.25 41.13 -22.49
CA ALA A 353 13.29 42.06 -22.09
C ALA A 353 13.83 42.90 -23.28
N VAL A 354 14.04 42.26 -24.43
CA VAL A 354 14.46 42.95 -25.67
C VAL A 354 13.38 43.99 -26.11
N ALA A 355 12.08 43.58 -26.07
CA ALA A 355 10.98 44.48 -26.41
C ALA A 355 10.91 45.69 -25.49
N VAL A 356 11.16 45.55 -24.19
CA VAL A 356 11.21 46.65 -23.24
C VAL A 356 12.41 47.60 -23.55
N VAL A 357 13.58 47.05 -23.87
CA VAL A 357 14.73 47.85 -24.22
C VAL A 357 14.47 48.62 -25.50
N VAL A 358 13.98 47.97 -26.56
CA VAL A 358 13.62 48.63 -27.84
C VAL A 358 12.61 49.73 -27.63
N TYR A 359 11.57 49.48 -26.85
CA TYR A 359 10.57 50.51 -26.52
C TYR A 359 11.18 51.72 -25.77
N ALA A 360 12.07 51.44 -24.79
CA ALA A 360 12.73 52.50 -24.04
C ALA A 360 13.68 53.37 -24.92
N VAL A 361 14.39 52.74 -25.86
CA VAL A 361 15.28 53.42 -26.82
C VAL A 361 14.44 54.23 -27.81
N SER A 362 13.39 53.69 -28.41
CA SER A 362 12.51 54.39 -29.36
C SER A 362 11.87 55.62 -28.73
N ARG A 363 11.44 55.52 -27.47
CA ARG A 363 10.87 56.65 -26.72
C ARG A 363 11.92 57.76 -26.43
N ARG A 364 13.21 57.41 -26.25
CA ARG A 364 14.31 58.39 -26.07
C ARG A 364 14.62 59.12 -27.39
N VAL A 365 14.67 58.35 -28.49
CA VAL A 365 14.96 58.90 -29.83
C VAL A 365 13.80 59.81 -30.28
N GLY A 366 12.54 59.42 -30.06
CA GLY A 366 11.39 60.30 -30.37
C GLY A 366 11.41 61.64 -29.64
N LYS A 367 11.84 61.65 -28.37
CA LYS A 367 12.02 62.91 -27.61
C LYS A 367 13.23 63.76 -28.03
N ALA A 368 14.25 63.19 -28.63
CA ALA A 368 15.40 63.91 -29.12
C ALA A 368 15.17 64.62 -30.48
N ASN A 369 14.14 64.16 -31.24
CA ASN A 369 13.75 64.78 -32.53
C ASN A 369 12.65 65.88 -32.37
N GLU A 370 12.19 66.18 -31.16
CA GLU A 370 11.24 67.26 -30.86
C GLU A 370 11.93 68.57 -30.41
N TYR A 371 13.25 68.63 -30.43
CA TYR A 371 14.06 69.81 -30.19
C TYR A 371 14.92 70.14 -31.45
#